data_33a0b6d6bb9e145e94b25752f4a27084
#
_entry.id   33a0b6d6bb9e145e94b25752f4a27084
#
_cell.length_a   1.000
_cell.length_b   1.000
_cell.length_c   1.000
_cell.angle_alpha   90.00
_cell.angle_beta   90.00
_cell.angle_gamma   90.00
#
_symmetry.space_group_name_H-M   'P 1'
#
loop_
_entity.id
_entity.type
_entity.pdbx_description
1 polymer ?
#
loop_
_entity_poly.entity_id
_entity_poly.type
_entity_poly.pdbx_seq_one_letter_code
_entity_poly.pdbx_strand_id
1 'polypeptide(L)'
;VHKPYEKDGVDFWWIDWQQGKKSDIEGLDPLLALNHYHFLDNAENGKLPLILSRYAGLGSHRYPLGFSGDTAINYKVLDFQPYFTANAANAAYFWWSHDIGGHHFGYKDDELYLRWIEFGVFSPILRLHSTSNDLLGKEPWKYRRDVYLSAKKWLNFRHRLIAYIFTMD
;
A
#
# COMPACT_ATOMS: atom_id res chain seq x y z
N VAL A 1 -21.04 10.63 6.81
CA VAL A 1 -19.76 11.33 7.02
C VAL A 1 -18.98 11.44 5.70
N HIS A 2 -18.88 10.38 4.88
CA HIS A 2 -18.04 10.31 3.67
C HIS A 2 -18.61 11.06 2.46
N LYS A 3 -19.91 11.00 2.23
CA LYS A 3 -20.57 11.52 1.01
C LYS A 3 -20.24 12.97 0.61
N PRO A 4 -20.06 13.96 1.52
CA PRO A 4 -19.61 15.29 1.10
C PRO A 4 -18.24 15.27 0.42
N TYR A 5 -17.27 14.55 1.00
CA TYR A 5 -15.92 14.45 0.44
C TYR A 5 -15.86 13.68 -0.88
N GLU A 6 -16.72 12.66 -1.03
CA GLU A 6 -16.84 11.93 -2.29
C GLU A 6 -17.41 12.83 -3.40
N LYS A 7 -18.33 13.76 -3.09
CA LYS A 7 -18.79 14.78 -4.02
C LYS A 7 -17.69 15.76 -4.41
N ASP A 8 -16.76 16.02 -3.50
CA ASP A 8 -15.60 16.90 -3.71
C ASP A 8 -14.44 16.18 -4.42
N GLY A 9 -14.59 14.88 -4.77
CA GLY A 9 -13.64 14.14 -5.60
C GLY A 9 -12.83 13.06 -4.89
N VAL A 10 -13.20 12.65 -3.68
CA VAL A 10 -12.58 11.48 -3.03
C VAL A 10 -13.13 10.21 -3.67
N ASP A 11 -12.24 9.37 -4.23
CA ASP A 11 -12.61 8.15 -4.94
C ASP A 11 -12.66 6.93 -4.02
N PHE A 12 -11.76 6.83 -3.03
CA PHE A 12 -11.71 5.72 -2.08
C PHE A 12 -11.17 6.15 -0.71
N TRP A 13 -11.31 5.29 0.29
CA TRP A 13 -10.97 5.56 1.68
C TRP A 13 -9.81 4.70 2.16
N TRP A 14 -8.93 5.30 2.98
CA TRP A 14 -7.87 4.59 3.68
C TRP A 14 -8.34 4.22 5.09
N ILE A 15 -8.35 2.90 5.38
CA ILE A 15 -8.79 2.32 6.65
C ILE A 15 -7.56 1.78 7.39
N ASP A 16 -7.28 2.29 8.56
CA ASP A 16 -6.14 1.90 9.38
C ASP A 16 -6.61 1.50 10.79
N TRP A 17 -6.04 2.02 11.86
CA TRP A 17 -6.23 1.56 13.25
C TRP A 17 -7.49 2.07 13.96
N GLN A 18 -8.42 2.71 13.31
CA GLN A 18 -9.53 3.46 13.90
C GLN A 18 -10.61 2.61 14.58
N GLN A 19 -10.71 1.32 14.23
CA GLN A 19 -11.83 0.45 14.64
C GLN A 19 -11.66 -0.21 16.02
N GLY A 20 -10.47 -0.13 16.64
CA GLY A 20 -10.16 -0.92 17.83
C GLY A 20 -9.90 -2.40 17.53
N LYS A 21 -9.63 -3.18 18.57
CA LYS A 21 -9.17 -4.58 18.44
C LYS A 21 -10.26 -5.62 18.70
N LYS A 22 -11.40 -5.24 19.20
CA LYS A 22 -12.45 -6.17 19.64
C LYS A 22 -13.80 -5.76 19.08
N SER A 23 -14.61 -6.77 18.78
CA SER A 23 -16.02 -6.66 18.45
C SER A 23 -16.85 -7.30 19.58
N ASP A 24 -18.08 -6.85 19.77
CA ASP A 24 -19.06 -7.51 20.64
C ASP A 24 -19.61 -8.80 20.01
N ILE A 25 -19.30 -9.05 18.76
CA ILE A 25 -19.68 -10.29 18.05
C ILE A 25 -18.50 -11.27 18.11
N GLU A 26 -18.72 -12.42 18.71
CA GLU A 26 -17.69 -13.46 18.81
C GLU A 26 -17.18 -13.89 17.44
N GLY A 27 -15.84 -13.93 17.28
CA GLY A 27 -15.18 -14.34 16.04
C GLY A 27 -15.17 -13.28 14.94
N LEU A 28 -15.81 -12.13 15.12
CA LEU A 28 -15.77 -11.05 14.12
C LEU A 28 -14.59 -10.11 14.36
N ASP A 29 -13.68 -10.03 13.38
CA ASP A 29 -12.67 -8.99 13.34
C ASP A 29 -13.30 -7.64 12.94
N PRO A 30 -13.17 -6.57 13.76
CA PRO A 30 -13.76 -5.27 13.46
C PRO A 30 -13.24 -4.68 12.12
N LEU A 31 -11.98 -4.91 11.77
CA LEU A 31 -11.41 -4.40 10.53
C LEU A 31 -12.01 -5.10 9.30
N LEU A 32 -12.27 -6.41 9.37
CA LEU A 32 -12.94 -7.13 8.29
C LEU A 32 -14.37 -6.63 8.08
N ALA A 33 -15.09 -6.36 9.18
CA ALA A 33 -16.42 -5.76 9.11
C ALA A 33 -16.39 -4.37 8.47
N LEU A 34 -15.43 -3.52 8.87
CA LEU A 34 -15.25 -2.20 8.27
C LEU A 34 -14.91 -2.29 6.78
N ASN A 35 -14.05 -3.22 6.38
CA ASN A 35 -13.74 -3.44 4.97
C ASN A 35 -15.01 -3.73 4.17
N HIS A 36 -15.86 -4.62 4.70
CA HIS A 36 -17.13 -4.98 4.05
C HIS A 36 -18.02 -3.75 3.87
N TYR A 37 -18.29 -3.02 4.93
CA TYR A 37 -19.19 -1.86 4.89
C TYR A 37 -18.63 -0.72 4.04
N HIS A 38 -17.37 -0.36 4.19
CA HIS A 38 -16.75 0.69 3.38
C HIS A 38 -16.69 0.34 1.90
N PHE A 39 -16.41 -0.93 1.58
CA PHE A 39 -16.37 -1.39 0.20
C PHE A 39 -17.76 -1.30 -0.46
N LEU A 40 -18.82 -1.74 0.23
CA LEU A 40 -20.17 -1.65 -0.27
C LEU A 40 -20.67 -0.20 -0.37
N ASP A 41 -20.37 0.64 0.63
CA ASP A 41 -20.71 2.08 0.58
C ASP A 41 -20.02 2.79 -0.58
N ASN A 42 -18.76 2.43 -0.87
CA ASN A 42 -18.03 2.97 -2.02
C ASN A 42 -18.60 2.53 -3.36
N ALA A 43 -19.25 1.36 -3.41
CA ALA A 43 -19.93 0.86 -4.61
C ALA A 43 -21.24 1.59 -4.94
N GLU A 44 -21.79 2.35 -4.02
CA GLU A 44 -23.01 3.12 -4.29
C GLU A 44 -22.82 4.05 -5.49
N ASN A 45 -23.90 4.26 -6.22
CA ASN A 45 -23.91 5.08 -7.45
C ASN A 45 -23.15 4.48 -8.65
N GLY A 46 -22.96 3.16 -8.67
CA GLY A 46 -22.38 2.43 -9.80
C GLY A 46 -20.87 2.57 -9.96
N LYS A 47 -20.18 3.03 -8.93
CA LYS A 47 -18.70 2.99 -8.88
C LYS A 47 -18.20 1.55 -8.75
N LEU A 48 -17.06 1.26 -9.36
CA LEU A 48 -16.26 0.10 -9.00
C LEU A 48 -15.67 0.35 -7.61
N PRO A 49 -16.03 -0.46 -6.60
CA PRO A 49 -15.58 -0.19 -5.23
C PRO A 49 -14.09 -0.43 -5.04
N LEU A 50 -13.47 0.46 -4.30
CA LEU A 50 -12.06 0.38 -3.90
C LEU A 50 -11.88 0.93 -2.49
N ILE A 51 -11.09 0.25 -1.68
CA ILE A 51 -10.62 0.73 -0.38
C ILE A 51 -9.12 0.46 -0.25
N LEU A 52 -8.41 1.24 0.54
CA LEU A 52 -7.04 0.93 0.97
C LEU A 52 -7.10 0.57 2.45
N SER A 53 -7.00 -0.72 2.78
CA SER A 53 -7.15 -1.18 4.16
C SER A 53 -5.93 -1.94 4.65
N ARG A 54 -5.63 -1.75 5.94
CA ARG A 54 -4.70 -2.63 6.65
C ARG A 54 -5.19 -4.08 6.55
N TYR A 55 -4.27 -5.04 6.54
CA TYR A 55 -4.57 -6.46 6.46
C TYR A 55 -5.39 -6.94 7.68
N ALA A 56 -6.54 -7.52 7.41
CA ALA A 56 -7.48 -8.04 8.42
C ALA A 56 -7.54 -9.58 8.48
N GLY A 57 -6.62 -10.27 7.84
CA GLY A 57 -6.58 -11.74 7.78
C GLY A 57 -7.09 -12.33 6.47
N LEU A 58 -7.22 -13.65 6.43
CA LEU A 58 -7.75 -14.36 5.27
C LEU A 58 -9.18 -13.91 4.98
N GLY A 59 -9.48 -13.66 3.70
CA GLY A 59 -10.76 -13.11 3.27
C GLY A 59 -10.74 -11.62 2.95
N SER A 60 -9.73 -10.86 3.42
CA SER A 60 -9.57 -9.43 3.11
C SER A 60 -9.38 -9.16 1.61
N HIS A 61 -8.89 -10.13 0.85
CA HIS A 61 -8.75 -10.04 -0.61
C HIS A 61 -10.08 -9.74 -1.34
N ARG A 62 -11.23 -9.97 -0.70
CA ARG A 62 -12.55 -9.61 -1.22
C ARG A 62 -12.77 -8.10 -1.30
N TYR A 63 -11.96 -7.34 -0.60
CA TYR A 63 -12.09 -5.89 -0.44
C TYR A 63 -10.76 -5.21 -0.79
N PRO A 64 -10.37 -5.22 -2.09
CA PRO A 64 -9.14 -4.60 -2.49
C PRO A 64 -9.14 -3.09 -2.22
N LEU A 65 -7.96 -2.53 -1.95
CA LEU A 65 -6.65 -3.19 -1.85
C LEU A 65 -6.15 -3.22 -0.40
N GLY A 66 -5.15 -4.05 -0.14
CA GLY A 66 -4.56 -4.20 1.18
C GLY A 66 -3.17 -3.60 1.34
N PHE A 67 -2.76 -3.36 2.58
CA PHE A 67 -1.39 -3.03 2.97
C PHE A 67 -1.06 -3.59 4.36
N SER A 68 0.22 -3.84 4.64
CA SER A 68 0.68 -4.28 5.96
C SER A 68 0.91 -3.10 6.90
N GLY A 69 1.49 -2.03 6.38
CA GLY A 69 1.90 -0.84 7.11
C GLY A 69 3.06 -1.07 8.08
N ASP A 70 3.63 0.03 8.54
CA ASP A 70 4.64 0.11 9.60
C ASP A 70 5.89 -0.74 9.35
N THR A 71 6.28 -0.86 8.09
CA THR A 71 7.42 -1.65 7.63
C THR A 71 8.74 -1.05 8.08
N ALA A 72 9.61 -1.84 8.70
CA ALA A 72 10.90 -1.35 9.16
C ALA A 72 11.86 -1.05 7.98
N ILE A 73 12.69 -0.01 8.14
CA ILE A 73 13.65 0.43 7.13
C ILE A 73 14.94 -0.38 7.29
N ASN A 74 15.03 -1.54 6.63
CA ASN A 74 16.23 -2.36 6.55
C ASN A 74 16.17 -3.37 5.41
N TYR A 75 17.30 -3.95 5.04
CA TYR A 75 17.41 -4.93 3.95
C TYR A 75 16.65 -6.22 4.23
N LYS A 76 16.65 -6.71 5.48
CA LYS A 76 15.95 -7.96 5.85
C LYS A 76 14.46 -7.86 5.56
N VAL A 77 13.88 -6.70 5.78
CA VAL A 77 12.46 -6.45 5.51
C VAL A 77 12.22 -6.35 4.01
N LEU A 78 13.11 -5.72 3.26
CA LEU A 78 13.01 -5.70 1.79
C LEU A 78 13.12 -7.11 1.19
N ASP A 79 14.06 -7.93 1.65
CA ASP A 79 14.22 -9.32 1.20
C ASP A 79 12.96 -10.18 1.43
N PHE A 80 12.21 -9.87 2.47
CA PHE A 80 10.95 -10.54 2.78
C PHE A 80 9.83 -10.21 1.79
N GLN A 81 9.83 -9.03 1.16
CA GLN A 81 8.70 -8.57 0.34
C GLN A 81 8.40 -9.46 -0.87
N PRO A 82 9.36 -9.93 -1.66
CA PRO A 82 9.09 -10.86 -2.76
C PRO A 82 8.47 -12.18 -2.26
N TYR A 83 8.99 -12.73 -1.18
CA TYR A 83 8.44 -13.94 -0.56
C TYR A 83 6.99 -13.72 -0.09
N PHE A 84 6.74 -12.63 0.61
CA PHE A 84 5.40 -12.26 1.06
C PHE A 84 4.45 -12.09 -0.14
N THR A 85 4.86 -11.37 -1.18
CA THR A 85 4.02 -11.10 -2.36
C THR A 85 3.59 -12.40 -3.06
N ALA A 86 4.51 -13.35 -3.24
CA ALA A 86 4.19 -14.65 -3.83
C ALA A 86 3.19 -15.44 -2.98
N ASN A 87 3.33 -15.43 -1.65
CA ASN A 87 2.42 -16.11 -0.76
C ASN A 87 1.04 -15.42 -0.68
N ALA A 88 1.00 -14.11 -0.67
CA ALA A 88 -0.24 -13.34 -0.70
C ALA A 88 -1.03 -13.61 -1.99
N ALA A 89 -0.35 -13.68 -3.14
CA ALA A 89 -0.95 -14.02 -4.42
C ALA A 89 -1.56 -15.43 -4.40
N ASN A 90 -0.90 -16.41 -3.78
CA ASN A 90 -1.46 -17.76 -3.59
C ASN A 90 -2.74 -17.77 -2.74
N ALA A 91 -2.94 -16.75 -1.89
CA ALA A 91 -4.17 -16.54 -1.12
C ALA A 91 -5.17 -15.58 -1.83
N ALA A 92 -5.00 -15.36 -3.14
CA ALA A 92 -5.78 -14.44 -3.95
C ALA A 92 -5.67 -12.96 -3.55
N TYR A 93 -4.62 -12.59 -2.82
CA TYR A 93 -4.38 -11.20 -2.41
C TYR A 93 -3.36 -10.55 -3.36
N PHE A 94 -3.81 -10.19 -4.55
CA PHE A 94 -2.95 -9.67 -5.61
C PHE A 94 -2.66 -8.17 -5.45
N TRP A 95 -3.68 -7.37 -5.10
CA TRP A 95 -3.58 -5.93 -4.98
C TRP A 95 -3.04 -5.52 -3.62
N TRP A 96 -1.73 -5.50 -3.56
CA TRP A 96 -1.01 -5.18 -2.34
C TRP A 96 -0.18 -3.89 -2.47
N SER A 97 -0.32 -3.01 -1.47
CA SER A 97 0.44 -1.77 -1.35
C SER A 97 1.54 -1.93 -0.31
N HIS A 98 2.78 -2.09 -0.77
CA HIS A 98 3.93 -2.07 0.11
C HIS A 98 4.28 -0.66 0.58
N ASP A 99 4.93 -0.54 1.74
CA ASP A 99 5.56 0.70 2.21
C ASP A 99 6.90 0.88 1.50
N ILE A 100 6.89 1.36 0.25
CA ILE A 100 8.11 1.51 -0.55
C ILE A 100 9.07 2.51 0.11
N GLY A 101 10.26 1.99 0.45
CA GLY A 101 11.28 2.69 1.21
C GLY A 101 11.30 2.36 2.70
N GLY A 102 10.28 1.64 3.19
CA GLY A 102 10.07 1.36 4.60
C GLY A 102 9.49 2.54 5.38
N HIS A 103 8.69 2.26 6.41
CA HIS A 103 7.94 3.28 7.15
C HIS A 103 8.76 3.90 8.29
N HIS A 104 9.32 3.07 9.20
CA HIS A 104 10.01 3.52 10.41
C HIS A 104 11.08 2.51 10.90
N PHE A 105 11.57 2.66 12.13
CA PHE A 105 12.56 1.76 12.76
C PHE A 105 13.80 1.50 11.92
N GLY A 106 14.45 2.57 11.49
CA GLY A 106 15.67 2.51 10.72
C GLY A 106 16.21 3.89 10.41
N TYR A 107 17.08 3.97 9.47
CA TYR A 107 17.70 5.22 9.02
C TYR A 107 17.59 5.36 7.51
N LYS A 108 17.73 6.58 7.04
CA LYS A 108 17.76 6.88 5.62
C LYS A 108 19.03 6.32 5.00
N ASP A 109 18.87 5.40 4.06
CA ASP A 109 19.94 4.78 3.30
C ASP A 109 19.64 4.90 1.81
N ASP A 110 20.59 5.46 1.07
CA ASP A 110 20.44 5.77 -0.34
C ASP A 110 20.29 4.52 -1.22
N GLU A 111 21.08 3.47 -0.95
CA GLU A 111 21.01 2.25 -1.73
C GLU A 111 19.77 1.44 -1.39
N LEU A 112 19.47 1.25 -0.12
CA LEU A 112 18.26 0.56 0.33
C LEU A 112 17.01 1.21 -0.28
N TYR A 113 16.95 2.56 -0.28
CA TYR A 113 15.86 3.29 -0.91
C TYR A 113 15.73 2.96 -2.40
N LEU A 114 16.85 2.97 -3.13
CA LEU A 114 16.83 2.65 -4.57
C LEU A 114 16.37 1.22 -4.82
N ARG A 115 16.79 0.25 -4.02
CA ARG A 115 16.34 -1.15 -4.12
C ARG A 115 14.84 -1.29 -3.83
N TRP A 116 14.30 -0.52 -2.88
CA TRP A 116 12.87 -0.44 -2.66
C TRP A 116 12.12 0.13 -3.87
N ILE A 117 12.65 1.18 -4.51
CA ILE A 117 12.07 1.73 -5.74
C ILE A 117 12.05 0.67 -6.86
N GLU A 118 13.15 -0.03 -7.06
CA GLU A 118 13.26 -1.09 -8.07
C GLU A 118 12.21 -2.19 -7.84
N PHE A 119 12.06 -2.65 -6.61
CA PHE A 119 11.00 -3.57 -6.24
C PHE A 119 9.60 -2.98 -6.47
N GLY A 120 9.37 -1.75 -6.01
CA GLY A 120 8.08 -1.07 -6.10
C GLY A 120 7.60 -0.80 -7.51
N VAL A 121 8.52 -0.61 -8.46
CA VAL A 121 8.20 -0.38 -9.88
C VAL A 121 7.42 -1.55 -10.49
N PHE A 122 7.68 -2.76 -10.04
CA PHE A 122 7.00 -3.97 -10.50
C PHE A 122 5.83 -4.40 -9.59
N SER A 123 5.60 -3.69 -8.49
CA SER A 123 4.48 -3.99 -7.60
C SER A 123 3.16 -3.46 -8.19
N PRO A 124 2.01 -4.13 -7.98
CA PRO A 124 0.70 -3.65 -8.45
C PRO A 124 0.44 -2.22 -8.00
N ILE A 125 0.62 -1.94 -6.72
CA ILE A 125 0.52 -0.59 -6.15
C ILE A 125 1.90 -0.11 -5.72
N LEU A 126 2.33 1.03 -6.26
CA LEU A 126 3.55 1.71 -5.83
C LEU A 126 3.15 2.91 -4.96
N ARG A 127 3.43 2.83 -3.69
CA ARG A 127 3.18 3.90 -2.71
C ARG A 127 4.46 4.19 -1.92
N LEU A 128 5.07 5.34 -2.13
CA LEU A 128 6.15 5.83 -1.28
C LEU A 128 5.54 6.19 0.08
N HIS A 129 6.07 5.62 1.15
CA HIS A 129 5.50 5.82 2.47
C HIS A 129 6.57 6.00 3.55
N SER A 130 6.30 6.87 4.49
CA SER A 130 7.14 7.09 5.66
C SER A 130 6.31 7.58 6.84
N THR A 131 6.87 7.48 8.04
CA THR A 131 6.39 8.22 9.21
C THR A 131 6.47 9.73 8.97
N SER A 132 5.85 10.50 9.85
CA SER A 132 5.91 11.97 9.85
C SER A 132 7.30 12.57 10.15
N ASN A 133 8.30 11.74 10.41
CA ASN A 133 9.68 12.20 10.62
C ASN A 133 10.31 12.61 9.27
N ASP A 134 10.58 13.90 9.10
CA ASP A 134 11.17 14.46 7.88
C ASP A 134 12.53 13.86 7.50
N LEU A 135 13.29 13.34 8.46
CA LEU A 135 14.56 12.66 8.21
C LEU A 135 14.37 11.31 7.49
N LEU A 136 13.17 10.75 7.53
CA LEU A 136 12.83 9.48 6.91
C LEU A 136 11.96 9.62 5.66
N GLY A 137 11.75 10.86 5.18
CA GLY A 137 10.95 11.16 3.99
C GLY A 137 11.41 10.37 2.75
N LYS A 138 10.46 9.97 1.92
CA LYS A 138 10.68 9.11 0.73
C LYS A 138 10.57 9.87 -0.58
N GLU A 139 10.46 11.18 -0.53
CA GLU A 139 10.45 11.99 -1.73
C GLU A 139 11.81 11.88 -2.44
N PRO A 140 11.84 11.53 -3.73
CA PRO A 140 13.09 11.23 -4.44
C PRO A 140 14.12 12.36 -4.38
N TRP A 141 13.67 13.61 -4.38
CA TRP A 141 14.53 14.81 -4.33
C TRP A 141 15.18 15.07 -2.97
N LYS A 142 14.78 14.35 -1.92
CA LYS A 142 15.43 14.38 -0.59
C LYS A 142 16.66 13.48 -0.50
N TYR A 143 16.97 12.72 -1.54
CA TYR A 143 18.10 11.80 -1.63
C TYR A 143 19.25 12.41 -2.43
N ARG A 144 20.42 11.80 -2.36
CA ARG A 144 21.59 12.21 -3.13
C ARG A 144 21.25 12.25 -4.63
N ARG A 145 21.87 13.17 -5.37
CA ARG A 145 21.50 13.46 -6.77
C ARG A 145 21.52 12.25 -7.69
N ASP A 146 22.50 11.36 -7.55
CA ASP A 146 22.61 10.14 -8.37
C ASP A 146 21.49 9.16 -8.07
N VAL A 147 21.12 9.02 -6.79
CA VAL A 147 19.95 8.22 -6.34
C VAL A 147 18.65 8.81 -6.86
N TYR A 148 18.48 10.13 -6.75
CA TYR A 148 17.31 10.81 -7.33
C TYR A 148 17.17 10.55 -8.83
N LEU A 149 18.27 10.69 -9.60
CA LEU A 149 18.23 10.46 -11.05
C LEU A 149 17.90 9.01 -11.40
N SER A 150 18.42 8.05 -10.64
CA SER A 150 18.10 6.63 -10.78
C SER A 150 16.64 6.35 -10.43
N ALA A 151 16.17 6.84 -9.29
CA ALA A 151 14.77 6.71 -8.89
C ALA A 151 13.81 7.31 -9.93
N LYS A 152 14.12 8.51 -10.44
CA LYS A 152 13.35 9.15 -11.53
C LYS A 152 13.28 8.27 -12.78
N LYS A 153 14.40 7.63 -13.17
CA LYS A 153 14.44 6.70 -14.32
C LYS A 153 13.49 5.52 -14.08
N TRP A 154 13.55 4.90 -12.90
CA TRP A 154 12.70 3.77 -12.54
C TRP A 154 11.21 4.14 -12.46
N LEU A 155 10.88 5.28 -11.85
CA LEU A 155 9.51 5.76 -11.77
C LEU A 155 8.93 6.08 -13.15
N ASN A 156 9.72 6.68 -14.05
CA ASN A 156 9.32 6.88 -15.44
C ASN A 156 9.15 5.55 -16.19
N PHE A 157 9.99 4.55 -15.90
CA PHE A 157 9.84 3.22 -16.46
C PHE A 157 8.53 2.56 -16.02
N ARG A 158 8.13 2.71 -14.76
CA ARG A 158 6.83 2.23 -14.29
C ARG A 158 5.67 2.77 -15.13
N HIS A 159 5.68 4.06 -15.47
CA HIS A 159 4.62 4.62 -16.33
C HIS A 159 4.54 3.95 -17.70
N ARG A 160 5.65 3.46 -18.20
CA ARG A 160 5.69 2.66 -19.45
C ARG A 160 5.16 1.24 -19.26
N LEU A 161 5.12 0.74 -18.03
CA LEU A 161 4.59 -0.59 -17.69
C LEU A 161 3.10 -0.57 -17.34
N ILE A 162 2.42 0.58 -17.34
CA ILE A 162 1.01 0.68 -16.88
C ILE A 162 0.11 -0.32 -17.62
N ALA A 163 0.20 -0.43 -18.93
CA ALA A 163 -0.60 -1.37 -19.70
C ALA A 163 -0.30 -2.84 -19.32
N TYR A 164 0.98 -3.16 -19.07
CA TYR A 164 1.39 -4.49 -18.61
C TYR A 164 0.83 -4.78 -17.21
N ILE A 165 1.03 -3.88 -16.26
CA ILE A 165 0.55 -4.03 -14.89
C ILE A 165 -0.98 -4.20 -14.87
N PHE A 166 -1.70 -3.36 -15.61
CA PHE A 166 -3.16 -3.44 -15.73
C PHE A 166 -3.65 -4.78 -16.31
N THR A 167 -2.86 -5.39 -17.19
CA THR A 167 -3.23 -6.68 -17.81
C THR A 167 -2.95 -7.87 -16.87
N MET A 168 -1.97 -7.72 -15.99
CA MET A 168 -1.52 -8.79 -15.08
C MET A 168 -2.25 -8.78 -13.73
N ASP A 169 -2.92 -7.67 -13.37
CA ASP A 169 -3.76 -7.53 -12.20
C ASP A 169 -5.21 -7.96 -12.51
#